data_201dd4373a12668c18396b876c5d6521
#
_entry.id   201dd4373a12668c18396b876c5d6521
#
_cell.length_a   1.000
_cell.length_b   1.000
_cell.length_c   1.000
_cell.angle_alpha   90.00
_cell.angle_beta   90.00
_cell.angle_gamma   90.00
#
_symmetry.space_group_name_H-M   'P 1'
#
loop_
_entity.id
_entity.type
_entity.pdbx_description
1 polymer ?
#
loop_
_entity_poly.entity_id
_entity_poly.type
_entity_poly.pdbx_seq_one_letter_code
_entity_poly.pdbx_strand_id
1 'polypeptide(L)'
;ALALKGSGKLALAIQSDGDMLMTSSALWTAAKHRIPLLMVMHNNQSYYNSEEHGIEVAKFRKRPVENAGIGTHVDDPAIDFATMAKSFGVNGEGPVRNPADLRPAIERGVKYVKEKQLPYLVDVIAEPR
;
A
#
# COMPACT_ATOMS: atom_id res chain seq x y z
N ALA A 1 -7.52 -2.92 -13.28
CA ALA A 1 -7.27 -1.56 -13.78
C ALA A 1 -7.13 -1.53 -15.31
N LEU A 2 -6.29 -2.37 -15.91
CA LEU A 2 -6.06 -2.36 -17.37
C LEU A 2 -7.36 -2.51 -18.17
N ALA A 3 -8.27 -3.39 -17.77
CA ALA A 3 -9.57 -3.59 -18.42
C ALA A 3 -10.49 -2.34 -18.36
N LEU A 4 -10.22 -1.40 -17.46
CA LEU A 4 -10.97 -0.15 -17.33
C LEU A 4 -10.34 1.01 -18.12
N LYS A 5 -9.16 0.81 -18.70
CA LYS A 5 -8.47 1.85 -19.48
C LYS A 5 -9.33 2.29 -20.66
N GLY A 6 -9.56 3.59 -20.77
CA GLY A 6 -10.42 4.17 -21.81
C GLY A 6 -11.93 4.14 -21.51
N SER A 7 -12.38 3.53 -20.40
CA SER A 7 -13.81 3.47 -20.03
C SER A 7 -14.35 4.73 -19.35
N GLY A 8 -13.48 5.68 -19.00
CA GLY A 8 -13.83 6.85 -18.18
C GLY A 8 -13.97 6.54 -16.67
N LYS A 9 -13.90 5.27 -16.27
CA LYS A 9 -13.99 4.85 -14.87
C LYS A 9 -12.62 4.98 -14.18
N LEU A 10 -12.61 5.34 -12.91
CA LEU A 10 -11.43 5.32 -12.07
C LEU A 10 -11.20 3.89 -11.56
N ALA A 11 -10.01 3.35 -11.79
CA ALA A 11 -9.56 2.16 -11.09
C ALA A 11 -8.92 2.57 -9.76
N LEU A 12 -9.37 1.95 -8.66
CA LEU A 12 -8.85 2.16 -7.32
C LEU A 12 -8.40 0.81 -6.75
N ALA A 13 -7.22 0.77 -6.17
CA ALA A 13 -6.73 -0.34 -5.36
C ALA A 13 -6.41 0.17 -3.95
N ILE A 14 -6.91 -0.52 -2.93
CA ILE A 14 -6.42 -0.39 -1.56
C ILE A 14 -5.44 -1.54 -1.38
N GLN A 15 -4.19 -1.21 -1.10
CA GLN A 15 -3.07 -2.14 -1.10
C GLN A 15 -2.39 -2.14 0.27
N SER A 16 -2.14 -3.32 0.84
CA SER A 16 -1.35 -3.41 2.06
C SER A 16 0.15 -3.26 1.77
N ASP A 17 0.88 -2.77 2.75
CA ASP A 17 2.34 -2.61 2.71
C ASP A 17 3.05 -3.94 2.50
N GLY A 18 2.69 -4.97 3.24
CA GLY A 18 3.28 -6.30 3.11
C GLY A 18 3.08 -6.91 1.73
N ASP A 19 1.87 -6.82 1.15
CA ASP A 19 1.60 -7.34 -0.19
C ASP A 19 2.38 -6.56 -1.26
N MET A 20 2.52 -5.23 -1.08
CA MET A 20 3.32 -4.42 -1.98
C MET A 20 4.79 -4.82 -1.96
N LEU A 21 5.33 -5.20 -0.81
CA LEU A 21 6.72 -5.70 -0.70
C LEU A 21 6.91 -7.01 -1.47
N MET A 22 5.92 -7.90 -1.43
CA MET A 22 6.00 -9.18 -2.15
C MET A 22 6.00 -9.00 -3.67
N THR A 23 5.33 -7.97 -4.19
CA THR A 23 5.13 -7.77 -5.64
C THR A 23 5.38 -6.35 -6.10
N SER A 24 6.35 -5.65 -5.52
CA SER A 24 6.67 -4.25 -5.84
C SER A 24 6.95 -4.00 -7.33
N SER A 25 7.44 -5.01 -8.05
CA SER A 25 7.64 -4.94 -9.51
C SER A 25 6.35 -4.69 -10.31
N ALA A 26 5.17 -4.92 -9.72
CA ALA A 26 3.90 -4.56 -10.34
C ALA A 26 3.75 -3.05 -10.56
N LEU A 27 4.43 -2.22 -9.76
CA LEU A 27 4.51 -0.77 -9.95
C LEU A 27 5.15 -0.41 -11.29
N TRP A 28 6.27 -1.09 -11.64
CA TRP A 28 6.91 -0.91 -12.93
C TRP A 28 5.98 -1.30 -14.09
N THR A 29 5.25 -2.40 -13.94
CA THR A 29 4.26 -2.84 -14.94
C THR A 29 3.17 -1.79 -15.13
N ALA A 30 2.66 -1.22 -14.03
CA ALA A 30 1.66 -0.15 -14.09
C ALA A 30 2.19 1.10 -14.82
N ALA A 31 3.42 1.51 -14.52
CA ALA A 31 4.09 2.62 -15.19
C ALA A 31 4.34 2.34 -16.67
N LYS A 32 4.93 1.18 -17.00
CA LYS A 32 5.26 0.74 -18.36
C LYS A 32 4.05 0.75 -19.28
N HIS A 33 2.92 0.25 -18.81
CA HIS A 33 1.69 0.17 -19.58
C HIS A 33 0.77 1.38 -19.41
N ARG A 34 1.22 2.42 -18.70
CA ARG A 34 0.45 3.64 -18.48
C ARG A 34 -0.97 3.31 -17.99
N ILE A 35 -1.06 2.52 -16.92
CA ILE A 35 -2.34 2.07 -16.37
C ILE A 35 -2.90 3.16 -15.46
N PRO A 36 -4.05 3.77 -15.76
CA PRO A 36 -4.65 4.80 -14.92
C PRO A 36 -5.24 4.14 -13.67
N LEU A 37 -4.45 4.07 -12.61
CA LEU A 37 -4.76 3.40 -11.35
C LEU A 37 -4.38 4.30 -10.18
N LEU A 38 -5.33 4.56 -9.28
CA LEU A 38 -5.03 5.11 -7.97
C LEU A 38 -4.80 3.97 -6.98
N MET A 39 -3.62 3.93 -6.40
CA MET A 39 -3.28 3.02 -5.30
C MET A 39 -3.26 3.80 -3.99
N VAL A 40 -4.02 3.34 -3.01
CA VAL A 40 -4.01 3.85 -1.65
C VAL A 40 -3.38 2.77 -0.78
N MET A 41 -2.19 3.05 -0.27
CA MET A 41 -1.48 2.13 0.61
C MET A 41 -2.05 2.21 2.02
N HIS A 42 -2.45 1.07 2.56
CA HIS A 42 -2.71 0.87 3.98
C HIS A 42 -1.41 0.39 4.62
N ASN A 43 -0.61 1.36 5.05
CA ASN A 43 0.73 1.11 5.60
C ASN A 43 0.63 1.05 7.14
N ASN A 44 0.40 -0.15 7.66
CA ASN A 44 0.38 -0.42 9.11
C ASN A 44 1.71 -0.98 9.62
N GLN A 45 2.72 -1.02 8.76
CA GLN A 45 4.08 -1.47 9.06
C GLN A 45 4.15 -2.92 9.59
N SER A 46 3.19 -3.77 9.17
CA SER A 46 3.12 -5.14 9.66
C SER A 46 2.37 -6.07 8.71
N TYR A 47 2.82 -7.33 8.66
CA TYR A 47 2.02 -8.47 8.21
C TYR A 47 1.04 -8.91 9.31
N TYR A 48 0.19 -7.97 9.77
CA TYR A 48 -0.64 -8.15 10.95
C TYR A 48 -1.53 -9.41 10.91
N ASN A 49 -2.11 -9.73 9.76
CA ASN A 49 -2.92 -10.94 9.59
C ASN A 49 -2.12 -12.22 9.91
N SER A 50 -0.84 -12.25 9.52
CA SER A 50 0.05 -13.38 9.82
C SER A 50 0.39 -13.46 11.29
N GLU A 51 0.61 -12.32 11.95
CA GLU A 51 0.85 -12.25 13.39
C GLU A 51 -0.37 -12.71 14.19
N GLU A 52 -1.56 -12.20 13.88
CA GLU A 52 -2.81 -12.58 14.54
C GLU A 52 -3.06 -14.08 14.42
N HIS A 53 -2.87 -14.63 13.22
CA HIS A 53 -2.99 -16.07 12.99
C HIS A 53 -1.95 -16.88 13.79
N GLY A 54 -0.72 -16.38 13.88
CA GLY A 54 0.33 -16.97 14.71
C GLY A 54 -0.05 -17.00 16.18
N ILE A 55 -0.62 -15.91 16.70
CA ILE A 55 -1.14 -15.80 18.08
C ILE A 55 -2.25 -16.83 18.33
N GLU A 56 -3.21 -16.95 17.43
CA GLU A 56 -4.31 -17.91 17.56
C GLU A 56 -3.82 -19.36 17.59
N VAL A 57 -2.91 -19.72 16.68
CA VAL A 57 -2.31 -21.05 16.63
C VAL A 57 -1.49 -21.35 17.88
N ALA A 58 -0.73 -20.36 18.38
CA ALA A 58 0.03 -20.51 19.62
C ALA A 58 -0.90 -20.78 20.82
N LYS A 59 -1.98 -20.00 20.96
CA LYS A 59 -3.00 -20.19 21.99
C LYS A 59 -3.64 -21.59 21.90
N PHE A 60 -4.06 -21.99 20.70
CA PHE A 60 -4.64 -23.31 20.47
C PHE A 60 -3.70 -24.46 20.90
N ARG A 61 -2.40 -24.28 20.62
CA ARG A 61 -1.36 -25.26 20.97
C ARG A 61 -0.79 -25.07 22.37
N LYS A 62 -1.34 -24.17 23.18
CA LYS A 62 -0.87 -23.83 24.55
C LYS A 62 0.63 -23.46 24.57
N ARG A 63 1.07 -22.69 23.58
CA ARG A 63 2.44 -22.17 23.46
C ARG A 63 2.48 -20.68 23.79
N PRO A 64 3.65 -20.14 24.19
CA PRO A 64 3.85 -18.71 24.36
C PRO A 64 3.54 -17.93 23.09
N VAL A 65 2.93 -16.74 23.23
CA VAL A 65 2.52 -15.88 22.11
C VAL A 65 3.53 -14.77 21.82
N GLU A 66 4.52 -14.56 22.68
CA GLU A 66 5.45 -13.43 22.65
C GLU A 66 6.31 -13.39 21.39
N ASN A 67 6.45 -14.53 20.71
CA ASN A 67 7.24 -14.63 19.49
C ASN A 67 6.41 -14.52 18.21
N ALA A 68 5.10 -14.28 18.31
CA ALA A 68 4.22 -14.25 17.13
C ALA A 68 4.54 -13.08 16.18
N GLY A 69 5.08 -11.97 16.72
CA GLY A 69 5.49 -10.81 15.91
C GLY A 69 6.84 -10.95 15.21
N ILE A 70 7.60 -12.02 15.47
CA ILE A 70 8.91 -12.19 14.84
C ILE A 70 8.76 -12.40 13.33
N GLY A 71 9.36 -11.49 12.54
CA GLY A 71 9.33 -11.52 11.08
C GLY A 71 8.04 -10.98 10.46
N THR A 72 7.11 -10.44 11.26
CA THR A 72 5.88 -9.81 10.74
C THR A 72 5.94 -8.28 10.70
N HIS A 73 6.87 -7.67 11.45
CA HIS A 73 7.04 -6.22 11.48
C HIS A 73 7.87 -5.74 10.27
N VAL A 74 7.46 -4.60 9.71
CA VAL A 74 8.08 -3.89 8.57
C VAL A 74 8.36 -2.43 8.91
N ASP A 75 8.76 -2.16 10.14
CA ASP A 75 8.90 -0.83 10.74
C ASP A 75 10.35 -0.39 10.98
N ASP A 76 11.31 -1.33 11.00
CA ASP A 76 12.74 -1.04 11.22
C ASP A 76 13.64 -1.71 10.16
N PRO A 77 14.06 -0.96 9.12
CA PRO A 77 13.66 0.42 8.80
C PRO A 77 12.26 0.53 8.22
N ALA A 78 11.55 1.62 8.55
CA ALA A 78 10.27 1.93 7.92
C ALA A 78 10.44 2.25 6.44
N ILE A 79 9.51 1.79 5.62
CA ILE A 79 9.58 1.94 4.16
C ILE A 79 8.80 3.18 3.73
N ASP A 80 9.43 4.00 2.89
CA ASP A 80 8.77 5.08 2.15
C ASP A 80 8.24 4.54 0.82
N PHE A 81 6.97 4.13 0.81
CA PHE A 81 6.33 3.58 -0.38
C PHE A 81 6.12 4.61 -1.48
N ALA A 82 6.00 5.90 -1.14
CA ALA A 82 5.92 6.96 -2.15
C ALA A 82 7.24 7.11 -2.91
N THR A 83 8.37 7.06 -2.21
CA THR A 83 9.71 7.07 -2.82
C THR A 83 9.96 5.78 -3.62
N MET A 84 9.57 4.63 -3.06
CA MET A 84 9.67 3.36 -3.77
C MET A 84 8.86 3.38 -5.08
N ALA A 85 7.62 3.88 -5.06
CA ALA A 85 6.80 4.00 -6.26
C ALA A 85 7.46 4.87 -7.34
N LYS A 86 8.07 5.98 -6.94
CA LYS A 86 8.81 6.88 -7.86
C LYS A 86 9.98 6.18 -8.52
N SER A 87 10.69 5.30 -7.82
CA SER A 87 11.80 4.52 -8.39
C SER A 87 11.34 3.58 -9.50
N PHE A 88 10.09 3.13 -9.46
CA PHE A 88 9.45 2.32 -10.50
C PHE A 88 8.75 3.15 -11.60
N GLY A 89 8.81 4.48 -11.53
CA GLY A 89 8.18 5.37 -12.51
C GLY A 89 6.70 5.68 -12.22
N VAL A 90 6.22 5.38 -11.02
CA VAL A 90 4.88 5.73 -10.54
C VAL A 90 4.96 6.99 -9.69
N ASN A 91 4.22 8.04 -10.04
CA ASN A 91 4.10 9.21 -9.16
C ASN A 91 3.33 8.86 -7.89
N GLY A 92 3.69 9.53 -6.80
CA GLY A 92 3.03 9.31 -5.53
C GLY A 92 3.40 10.34 -4.48
N GLU A 93 2.65 10.34 -3.41
CA GLU A 93 2.84 11.17 -2.23
C GLU A 93 2.65 10.37 -0.93
N GLY A 94 3.22 10.87 0.13
CA GLY A 94 3.19 10.29 1.47
C GLY A 94 4.57 10.36 2.13
N PRO A 95 4.71 9.81 3.32
CA PRO A 95 3.63 9.17 4.08
C PRO A 95 2.61 10.18 4.65
N VAL A 96 1.32 9.92 4.42
CA VAL A 96 0.22 10.68 5.04
C VAL A 96 -0.01 10.14 6.43
N ARG A 97 0.26 10.95 7.46
CA ARG A 97 0.17 10.57 8.87
C ARG A 97 -1.01 11.22 9.60
N ASN A 98 -1.42 12.41 9.15
CA ASN A 98 -2.53 13.12 9.76
C ASN A 98 -3.83 12.79 9.02
N PRO A 99 -4.87 12.29 9.70
CA PRO A 99 -6.16 12.00 9.07
C PRO A 99 -6.77 13.18 8.29
N ALA A 100 -6.51 14.42 8.72
CA ALA A 100 -6.99 15.62 8.01
C ALA A 100 -6.39 15.76 6.60
N ASP A 101 -5.20 15.20 6.36
CA ASP A 101 -4.51 15.27 5.07
C ASP A 101 -4.90 14.13 4.11
N LEU A 102 -5.58 13.10 4.61
CA LEU A 102 -5.94 11.91 3.83
C LEU A 102 -6.85 12.27 2.65
N ARG A 103 -7.93 12.98 2.90
CA ARG A 103 -8.88 13.36 1.85
C ARG A 103 -8.22 14.24 0.78
N PRO A 104 -7.49 15.31 1.12
CA PRO A 104 -6.75 16.11 0.14
C PRO A 104 -5.76 15.30 -0.69
N ALA A 105 -5.04 14.34 -0.09
CA ALA A 105 -4.10 13.48 -0.81
C ALA A 105 -4.82 12.58 -1.83
N ILE A 106 -5.92 11.95 -1.41
CA ILE A 106 -6.74 11.13 -2.32
C ILE A 106 -7.29 11.98 -3.48
N GLU A 107 -7.79 13.19 -3.20
CA GLU A 107 -8.31 14.10 -4.23
C GLU A 107 -7.24 14.48 -5.26
N ARG A 108 -5.99 14.75 -4.81
CA ARG A 108 -4.85 14.99 -5.71
C ARG A 108 -4.55 13.75 -6.57
N GLY A 109 -4.53 12.57 -5.95
CA GLY A 109 -4.33 11.30 -6.67
C GLY A 109 -5.41 11.04 -7.72
N VAL A 110 -6.69 11.24 -7.37
CA VAL A 110 -7.82 11.12 -8.32
C VAL A 110 -7.65 12.08 -9.49
N LYS A 111 -7.35 13.35 -9.19
CA LYS A 111 -7.11 14.37 -10.23
C LYS A 111 -5.96 13.95 -11.15
N TYR A 112 -4.83 13.55 -10.57
CA TYR A 112 -3.66 13.12 -11.35
C TYR A 112 -4.00 11.96 -12.29
N VAL A 113 -4.62 10.89 -11.78
CA VAL A 113 -4.98 9.71 -12.59
C VAL A 113 -5.94 10.08 -13.72
N LYS A 114 -6.94 10.92 -13.45
CA LYS A 114 -7.91 11.35 -14.47
C LYS A 114 -7.28 12.24 -15.55
N GLU A 115 -6.41 13.17 -15.18
CA GLU A 115 -5.82 14.12 -16.13
C GLU A 115 -4.64 13.52 -16.91
N LYS A 116 -3.79 12.76 -16.22
CA LYS A 116 -2.56 12.23 -16.81
C LYS A 116 -2.71 10.84 -17.42
N GLN A 117 -3.77 10.13 -17.05
CA GLN A 117 -3.98 8.72 -17.46
C GLN A 117 -2.78 7.84 -17.11
N LEU A 118 -2.21 8.06 -15.90
CA LEU A 118 -1.04 7.37 -15.34
C LEU A 118 -1.34 6.85 -13.94
N PRO A 119 -0.60 5.85 -13.45
CA PRO A 119 -0.75 5.36 -12.08
C PRO A 119 -0.26 6.41 -11.07
N TYR A 120 -0.89 6.37 -9.89
CA TYR A 120 -0.53 7.21 -8.75
C TYR A 120 -0.67 6.44 -7.45
N LEU A 121 0.24 6.69 -6.49
CA LEU A 121 0.22 6.04 -5.19
C LEU A 121 0.11 7.08 -4.07
N VAL A 122 -0.76 6.83 -3.10
CA VAL A 122 -0.85 7.57 -1.84
C VAL A 122 -0.46 6.63 -0.72
N ASP A 123 0.66 6.90 -0.05
CA ASP A 123 1.12 6.12 1.12
C ASP A 123 0.46 6.68 2.37
N VAL A 124 -0.36 5.87 3.05
CA VAL A 124 -1.13 6.26 4.22
C VAL A 124 -0.69 5.41 5.41
N ILE A 125 -0.09 6.06 6.39
CA ILE A 125 0.25 5.39 7.65
C ILE A 125 -1.03 5.11 8.42
N ALA A 126 -1.30 3.83 8.64
CA ALA A 126 -2.33 3.35 9.54
C ALA A 126 -1.73 3.04 10.92
N GLU A 127 -2.56 2.98 11.94
CA GLU A 127 -2.08 2.58 13.26
C GLU A 127 -1.57 1.13 13.20
N PRO A 128 -0.35 0.86 13.71
CA PRO A 128 0.09 -0.50 14.00
C PRO A 128 -0.86 -1.12 15.02
N ARG A 129 -1.25 -2.33 14.84
CA ARG A 129 -2.08 -3.06 15.82
C ARG A 129 -1.24 -4.01 16.62
#